data_135fc0d9daed575f8f4f5394d6fd090f
#
_entry.id   135fc0d9daed575f8f4f5394d6fd090f
#
_cell.length_a   1.000
_cell.length_b   1.000
_cell.length_c   1.000
_cell.angle_alpha   90.00
_cell.angle_beta   90.00
_cell.angle_gamma   90.00
#
_symmetry.space_group_name_H-M   'P 1'
#
loop_
_entity.id
_entity.type
_entity.pdbx_description
1 polymer ?
#
loop_
_entity_poly.entity_id
_entity_poly.type
_entity_poly.pdbx_seq_one_letter_code
_entity_poly.pdbx_strand_id
1 'polypeptide(L)'
;ILGYGDRVFSPISKIPVSEYPISVNKLDSSYESVEEFSEEELDETNSPLKWINSDSVSGNTAMLNAFTKVKKIIEDWVKKHPDSYPPILLNISDGMANDLPRDEEDNDKLDPLPLFELCNEIKKIQTNDGNTVIGNIHLSDVVGKLVKFPVSIDEILDIEDPAAVTLFEMSSTIPAPWLEKAQGFGFNIGPGGKFYIYNSDFDSFLSFFKFGTDPTNA
;
A
#
# COMPACT_ATOMS: atom_id res chain seq x y z
N ILE A 1 -5.21 -1.67 9.40
CA ILE A 1 -5.67 -1.92 8.03
C ILE A 1 -6.95 -1.14 7.81
N LEU A 2 -7.06 -0.45 6.68
CA LEU A 2 -8.28 0.17 6.19
C LEU A 2 -8.64 -0.45 4.85
N GLY A 3 -9.89 -0.91 4.72
CA GLY A 3 -10.47 -1.24 3.43
C GLY A 3 -11.23 -0.03 2.89
N TYR A 4 -11.24 0.14 1.59
CA TYR A 4 -12.04 1.17 0.94
C TYR A 4 -12.61 0.68 -0.39
N GLY A 5 -13.86 1.04 -0.63
CA GLY A 5 -14.66 0.84 -1.80
C GLY A 5 -15.64 2.01 -1.84
N ASP A 6 -16.92 1.79 -2.00
CA ASP A 6 -17.96 2.84 -1.82
C ASP A 6 -17.92 3.47 -0.41
N ARG A 7 -17.34 2.75 0.56
CA ARG A 7 -17.16 3.21 1.94
C ARG A 7 -15.74 2.91 2.40
N VAL A 8 -15.26 3.76 3.30
CA VAL A 8 -14.02 3.47 4.04
C VAL A 8 -14.39 2.80 5.35
N PHE A 9 -13.87 1.62 5.58
CA PHE A 9 -14.13 0.81 6.78
C PHE A 9 -12.83 0.28 7.38
N SER A 10 -12.87 -0.08 8.66
CA SER A 10 -11.76 -0.76 9.34
C SER A 10 -12.13 -2.22 9.54
N PRO A 11 -11.66 -3.14 8.71
CA PRO A 11 -11.96 -4.56 8.82
C PRO A 11 -11.30 -5.20 10.04
N ILE A 12 -10.23 -4.57 10.53
CA ILE A 12 -9.54 -4.94 11.75
C ILE A 12 -9.54 -3.71 12.65
N SER A 13 -10.20 -3.78 13.79
CA SER A 13 -10.07 -2.77 14.83
C SER A 13 -8.61 -2.76 15.31
N LYS A 14 -8.15 -1.61 15.81
CA LYS A 14 -6.80 -1.33 16.30
C LYS A 14 -6.32 -2.34 17.35
N ILE A 15 -5.98 -3.55 16.91
CA ILE A 15 -5.40 -4.59 17.76
C ILE A 15 -3.89 -4.41 17.70
N PRO A 16 -3.20 -4.18 18.82
CA PRO A 16 -1.74 -4.20 18.86
C PRO A 16 -1.21 -5.52 18.29
N VAL A 17 -0.11 -5.47 17.55
CA VAL A 17 0.51 -6.68 16.95
C VAL A 17 0.78 -7.76 18.01
N SER A 18 1.08 -7.35 19.24
CA SER A 18 1.26 -8.24 20.39
C SER A 18 0.00 -9.02 20.82
N GLU A 19 -1.18 -8.55 20.42
CA GLU A 19 -2.46 -9.18 20.74
C GLU A 19 -3.01 -10.04 19.59
N TYR A 20 -2.31 -10.13 18.46
CA TYR A 20 -2.68 -11.07 17.42
C TYR A 20 -2.52 -12.49 17.94
N PRO A 21 -3.55 -13.35 17.83
CA PRO A 21 -3.55 -14.70 18.43
C PRO A 21 -2.56 -15.66 17.79
N ILE A 22 -1.85 -15.23 16.74
CA ILE A 22 -0.92 -16.07 15.97
C ILE A 22 0.40 -15.32 15.84
N SER A 23 1.50 -15.95 16.29
CA SER A 23 2.83 -15.50 16.01
C SER A 23 3.12 -15.61 14.50
N VAL A 24 3.99 -14.74 13.98
CA VAL A 24 4.45 -14.78 12.58
C VAL A 24 4.94 -16.18 12.18
N ASN A 25 5.56 -16.92 13.11
CA ASN A 25 6.01 -18.30 12.90
C ASN A 25 4.85 -19.31 12.68
N LYS A 26 3.63 -19.01 13.13
CA LYS A 26 2.46 -19.85 12.83
C LYS A 26 1.83 -19.50 11.48
N LEU A 27 2.00 -18.28 11.02
CA LEU A 27 1.64 -17.87 9.65
C LEU A 27 2.51 -18.61 8.62
N ASP A 28 3.82 -18.70 8.85
CA ASP A 28 4.73 -19.46 7.97
C ASP A 28 4.38 -20.96 7.94
N SER A 29 4.08 -21.57 9.09
CA SER A 29 3.70 -22.98 9.14
C SER A 29 2.31 -23.29 8.58
N SER A 30 1.39 -22.32 8.59
CA SER A 30 0.08 -22.49 7.94
C SER A 30 0.15 -22.23 6.42
N TYR A 31 1.13 -21.47 5.94
CA TYR A 31 1.35 -21.22 4.51
C TYR A 31 1.94 -22.45 3.81
N GLU A 32 2.86 -23.16 4.43
CA GLU A 32 3.40 -24.42 3.91
C GLU A 32 2.35 -25.54 3.84
N SER A 33 1.28 -25.46 4.66
CA SER A 33 0.21 -26.45 4.66
C SER A 33 -0.91 -26.18 3.65
N VAL A 34 -1.00 -24.97 3.08
CA VAL A 34 -2.06 -24.61 2.11
C VAL A 34 -1.78 -25.16 0.71
N GLU A 35 -0.54 -25.48 0.36
CA GLU A 35 -0.22 -26.11 -0.93
C GLU A 35 -0.64 -27.59 -1.03
N GLU A 36 -1.00 -28.25 0.09
CA GLU A 36 -1.35 -29.68 0.13
C GLU A 36 -2.86 -29.96 0.28
N PHE A 37 -3.72 -28.96 0.44
CA PHE A 37 -5.15 -29.21 0.64
C PHE A 37 -5.98 -29.07 -0.64
N SER A 38 -6.64 -30.16 -1.04
CA SER A 38 -7.74 -30.10 -1.98
C SER A 38 -8.95 -29.36 -1.37
N GLU A 39 -9.75 -28.68 -2.21
CA GLU A 39 -10.95 -27.93 -1.77
C GLU A 39 -11.94 -28.76 -0.92
N GLU A 40 -11.85 -30.09 -0.95
CA GLU A 40 -12.72 -31.02 -0.21
C GLU A 40 -12.26 -31.27 1.24
N GLU A 41 -11.05 -30.85 1.64
CA GLU A 41 -10.49 -31.10 2.98
C GLU A 41 -10.51 -29.89 3.92
N LEU A 42 -11.10 -28.78 3.51
CA LEU A 42 -11.28 -27.59 4.36
C LEU A 42 -12.45 -27.81 5.31
N ASP A 43 -12.20 -28.53 6.41
CA ASP A 43 -13.09 -28.55 7.56
C ASP A 43 -13.16 -27.15 8.19
N GLU A 44 -14.35 -26.74 8.69
CA GLU A 44 -14.57 -25.42 9.31
C GLU A 44 -13.61 -25.12 10.48
N THR A 45 -12.98 -26.14 11.06
CA THR A 45 -11.97 -26.02 12.13
C THR A 45 -10.59 -25.67 11.63
N ASN A 46 -10.28 -25.84 10.32
CA ASN A 46 -9.00 -25.57 9.70
C ASN A 46 -9.05 -24.43 8.68
N SER A 47 -10.17 -23.72 8.60
CA SER A 47 -10.27 -22.56 7.73
C SER A 47 -9.17 -21.55 8.05
N PRO A 48 -8.42 -21.03 7.05
CA PRO A 48 -7.45 -19.99 7.29
C PRO A 48 -8.14 -18.82 7.99
N LEU A 49 -7.51 -18.30 9.03
CA LEU A 49 -8.07 -17.22 9.82
C LEU A 49 -8.46 -16.05 8.88
N LYS A 50 -9.75 -15.72 8.87
CA LYS A 50 -10.28 -14.60 8.11
C LYS A 50 -9.84 -13.30 8.78
N TRP A 51 -8.66 -12.81 8.42
CA TRP A 51 -8.08 -11.57 8.92
C TRP A 51 -8.85 -10.32 8.45
N ILE A 52 -9.45 -10.43 7.29
CA ILE A 52 -10.18 -9.35 6.62
C ILE A 52 -11.55 -9.87 6.21
N ASN A 53 -12.60 -9.16 6.61
CA ASN A 53 -13.92 -9.42 6.05
C ASN A 53 -14.05 -8.69 4.70
N SER A 54 -13.88 -9.43 3.60
CA SER A 54 -14.00 -8.92 2.24
C SER A 54 -15.43 -8.70 1.80
N ASP A 55 -16.42 -9.22 2.51
CA ASP A 55 -17.84 -9.17 2.11
C ASP A 55 -18.43 -7.74 2.09
N SER A 56 -17.70 -6.79 2.65
CA SER A 56 -18.09 -5.36 2.69
C SER A 56 -17.38 -4.50 1.65
N VAL A 57 -16.53 -5.08 0.80
CA VAL A 57 -15.84 -4.35 -0.26
C VAL A 57 -16.66 -4.46 -1.53
N SER A 58 -17.24 -3.38 -1.96
CA SER A 58 -17.98 -3.28 -3.23
C SER A 58 -18.00 -1.85 -3.74
N GLY A 59 -18.16 -1.70 -5.05
CA GLY A 59 -18.40 -0.43 -5.70
C GLY A 59 -17.13 0.38 -6.00
N ASN A 60 -17.23 1.68 -5.84
CA ASN A 60 -16.21 2.64 -6.27
C ASN A 60 -14.99 2.70 -5.32
N THR A 61 -13.87 3.20 -5.83
CA THR A 61 -12.62 3.36 -5.08
C THR A 61 -12.59 4.72 -4.36
N ALA A 62 -13.08 4.79 -3.12
CA ALA A 62 -13.11 6.02 -2.31
C ALA A 62 -11.72 6.34 -1.72
N MET A 63 -10.73 6.57 -2.57
CA MET A 63 -9.32 6.71 -2.18
C MET A 63 -9.05 8.03 -1.45
N LEU A 64 -9.60 9.15 -1.92
CA LEU A 64 -9.44 10.47 -1.28
C LEU A 64 -9.96 10.44 0.17
N ASN A 65 -11.14 9.83 0.38
CA ASN A 65 -11.73 9.68 1.70
C ASN A 65 -10.89 8.74 2.58
N ALA A 66 -10.36 7.65 2.03
CA ALA A 66 -9.48 6.72 2.73
C ALA A 66 -8.20 7.44 3.22
N PHE A 67 -7.53 8.17 2.34
CA PHE A 67 -6.31 8.91 2.67
C PHE A 67 -6.57 10.04 3.67
N THR A 68 -7.72 10.71 3.60
CA THR A 68 -8.15 11.70 4.61
C THR A 68 -8.23 11.06 6.01
N LYS A 69 -8.81 9.86 6.11
CA LYS A 69 -8.88 9.13 7.39
C LYS A 69 -7.51 8.65 7.86
N VAL A 70 -6.69 8.14 6.93
CA VAL A 70 -5.32 7.70 7.23
C VAL A 70 -4.47 8.85 7.74
N LYS A 71 -4.54 10.03 7.12
CA LYS A 71 -3.82 11.24 7.60
C LYS A 71 -4.09 11.48 9.07
N LYS A 72 -5.36 11.48 9.47
CA LYS A 72 -5.74 11.68 10.88
C LYS A 72 -5.17 10.60 11.81
N ILE A 73 -5.19 9.34 11.37
CA ILE A 73 -4.63 8.22 12.13
C ILE A 73 -3.11 8.42 12.33
N ILE A 74 -2.39 8.81 11.26
CA ILE A 74 -0.96 9.05 11.31
C ILE A 74 -0.63 10.23 12.21
N GLU A 75 -1.35 11.36 12.10
CA GLU A 75 -1.19 12.53 12.97
C GLU A 75 -1.38 12.18 14.46
N ASP A 76 -2.43 11.42 14.77
CA ASP A 76 -2.71 11.00 16.15
C ASP A 76 -1.67 10.00 16.69
N TRP A 77 -1.12 9.16 15.80
CA TRP A 77 -0.09 8.19 16.16
C TRP A 77 1.25 8.90 16.41
N VAL A 78 1.69 9.77 15.52
CA VAL A 78 2.95 10.51 15.65
C VAL A 78 2.98 11.39 16.91
N LYS A 79 1.85 12.05 17.27
CA LYS A 79 1.73 12.80 18.52
C LYS A 79 2.01 11.95 19.76
N LYS A 80 1.68 10.65 19.72
CA LYS A 80 1.88 9.72 20.84
C LYS A 80 3.24 9.04 20.80
N HIS A 81 3.86 8.98 19.64
CA HIS A 81 5.09 8.24 19.38
C HIS A 81 6.10 9.08 18.58
N PRO A 82 6.50 10.28 19.11
CA PRO A 82 7.36 11.19 18.35
C PRO A 82 8.77 10.65 18.11
N ASP A 83 9.25 9.73 18.95
CA ASP A 83 10.60 9.14 18.87
C ASP A 83 10.59 7.77 18.18
N SER A 84 9.47 7.39 17.60
CA SER A 84 9.37 6.12 16.86
C SER A 84 9.81 6.29 15.41
N TYR A 85 10.06 5.16 14.75
CA TYR A 85 10.25 5.09 13.31
C TYR A 85 9.07 5.77 12.57
N PRO A 86 9.33 6.48 11.46
CA PRO A 86 8.28 7.17 10.74
C PRO A 86 7.22 6.22 10.17
N PRO A 87 5.95 6.62 10.15
CA PRO A 87 4.89 5.80 9.59
C PRO A 87 5.14 5.46 8.13
N ILE A 88 4.81 4.23 7.75
CA ILE A 88 4.78 3.79 6.36
C ILE A 88 3.33 3.50 5.98
N LEU A 89 2.84 4.20 4.98
CA LEU A 89 1.53 3.96 4.39
C LEU A 89 1.71 3.11 3.12
N LEU A 90 1.24 1.87 3.17
CA LEU A 90 1.16 1.03 1.98
C LEU A 90 -0.27 1.02 1.47
N ASN A 91 -0.44 1.49 0.25
CA ASN A 91 -1.70 1.48 -0.48
C ASN A 91 -1.67 0.37 -1.54
N ILE A 92 -2.70 -0.44 -1.57
CA ILE A 92 -2.88 -1.51 -2.56
C ILE A 92 -4.18 -1.22 -3.28
N SER A 93 -4.14 -1.03 -4.59
CA SER A 93 -5.31 -0.68 -5.39
C SER A 93 -5.19 -1.27 -6.80
N ASP A 94 -6.33 -1.63 -7.36
CA ASP A 94 -6.51 -2.10 -8.74
C ASP A 94 -7.11 -1.02 -9.64
N GLY A 95 -7.34 0.18 -9.12
CA GLY A 95 -8.06 1.19 -9.86
C GLY A 95 -7.79 2.63 -9.45
N MET A 96 -8.44 3.49 -10.19
CA MET A 96 -8.39 4.93 -10.03
C MET A 96 -9.33 5.39 -8.91
N ALA A 97 -8.91 6.42 -8.17
CA ALA A 97 -9.80 7.08 -7.21
C ALA A 97 -11.06 7.62 -7.91
N ASN A 98 -12.23 7.21 -7.42
CA ASN A 98 -13.51 7.60 -8.03
C ASN A 98 -14.26 8.65 -7.21
N ASP A 99 -13.76 9.00 -6.04
CA ASP A 99 -14.29 10.02 -5.14
C ASP A 99 -13.59 11.39 -5.29
N LEU A 100 -12.90 11.58 -6.41
CA LEU A 100 -12.28 12.85 -6.78
C LEU A 100 -13.33 13.83 -7.35
N PRO A 101 -13.13 15.15 -7.18
CA PRO A 101 -13.95 16.14 -7.86
C PRO A 101 -13.82 16.04 -9.38
N ARG A 102 -14.74 16.64 -10.08
CA ARG A 102 -14.62 16.82 -11.53
C ARG A 102 -13.60 17.89 -11.85
N ASP A 103 -12.86 17.70 -12.93
CA ASP A 103 -11.97 18.72 -13.47
C ASP A 103 -12.77 19.94 -13.92
N GLU A 104 -12.30 21.15 -13.60
CA GLU A 104 -13.01 22.39 -13.94
C GLU A 104 -13.01 22.71 -15.44
N GLU A 105 -12.00 22.25 -16.17
CA GLU A 105 -11.85 22.49 -17.61
C GLU A 105 -12.47 21.36 -18.44
N ASP A 106 -12.50 20.11 -17.90
CA ASP A 106 -13.03 18.93 -18.55
C ASP A 106 -13.88 18.10 -17.58
N ASN A 107 -15.18 18.38 -17.53
CA ASN A 107 -16.14 17.74 -16.64
C ASN A 107 -16.25 16.21 -16.81
N ASP A 108 -15.72 15.65 -17.89
CA ASP A 108 -15.67 14.21 -18.11
C ASP A 108 -14.48 13.55 -17.39
N LYS A 109 -13.53 14.35 -16.92
CA LYS A 109 -12.37 13.88 -16.15
C LYS A 109 -12.49 14.14 -14.65
N LEU A 110 -11.76 13.35 -13.89
CA LEU A 110 -11.57 13.54 -12.45
C LEU A 110 -10.28 14.33 -12.21
N ASP A 111 -10.33 15.30 -11.30
CA ASP A 111 -9.16 16.07 -10.89
C ASP A 111 -8.39 15.34 -9.78
N PRO A 112 -7.17 14.86 -10.02
CA PRO A 112 -6.36 14.18 -9.02
C PRO A 112 -5.64 15.15 -8.05
N LEU A 113 -5.65 16.45 -8.31
CA LEU A 113 -4.90 17.43 -7.54
C LEU A 113 -5.20 17.40 -6.03
N PRO A 114 -6.46 17.32 -5.57
CA PRO A 114 -6.74 17.23 -4.13
C PRO A 114 -6.11 15.99 -3.47
N LEU A 115 -6.01 14.88 -4.19
CA LEU A 115 -5.37 13.67 -3.69
C LEU A 115 -3.85 13.84 -3.61
N PHE A 116 -3.23 14.50 -4.59
CA PHE A 116 -1.80 14.81 -4.56
C PHE A 116 -1.44 15.76 -3.42
N GLU A 117 -2.24 16.80 -3.20
CA GLU A 117 -2.07 17.72 -2.09
C GLU A 117 -2.16 17.00 -0.75
N LEU A 118 -3.16 16.15 -0.58
CA LEU A 118 -3.34 15.33 0.62
C LEU A 118 -2.14 14.38 0.84
N CYS A 119 -1.64 13.71 -0.20
CA CYS A 119 -0.44 12.89 -0.12
C CYS A 119 0.79 13.70 0.29
N ASN A 120 0.94 14.92 -0.25
CA ASN A 120 2.03 15.81 0.12
C ASN A 120 1.93 16.30 1.58
N GLU A 121 0.71 16.48 2.10
CA GLU A 121 0.50 16.76 3.52
C GLU A 121 0.88 15.55 4.40
N ILE A 122 0.46 14.34 4.02
CA ILE A 122 0.81 13.10 4.73
C ILE A 122 2.34 12.92 4.77
N LYS A 123 3.04 13.12 3.66
CA LYS A 123 4.50 13.01 3.55
C LYS A 123 5.25 14.03 4.42
N LYS A 124 4.59 15.10 4.89
CA LYS A 124 5.17 16.10 5.80
C LYS A 124 4.96 15.75 7.28
N ILE A 125 4.08 14.80 7.59
CA ILE A 125 3.93 14.33 8.97
C ILE A 125 5.16 13.51 9.32
N GLN A 126 5.82 13.86 10.42
CA GLN A 126 7.13 13.29 10.76
C GLN A 126 7.22 12.92 12.23
N THR A 127 8.03 11.91 12.52
CA THR A 127 8.61 11.65 13.83
C THR A 127 9.99 12.34 13.91
N ASN A 128 10.68 12.21 15.04
CA ASN A 128 12.06 12.70 15.17
C ASN A 128 13.03 11.91 14.26
N ASP A 129 12.63 10.74 13.78
CA ASP A 129 13.44 9.85 12.95
C ASP A 129 13.18 10.01 11.43
N GLY A 130 12.16 10.75 11.05
CA GLY A 130 11.92 11.06 9.65
C GLY A 130 10.45 11.26 9.26
N ASN A 131 10.26 11.45 7.97
CA ASN A 131 8.98 11.75 7.35
C ASN A 131 8.19 10.48 7.03
N THR A 132 6.85 10.58 7.08
CA THR A 132 5.95 9.51 6.60
C THR A 132 6.26 9.16 5.14
N VAL A 133 6.31 7.86 4.85
CA VAL A 133 6.55 7.33 3.51
C VAL A 133 5.27 6.70 2.95
N ILE A 134 4.93 7.00 1.70
CA ILE A 134 3.80 6.40 0.98
C ILE A 134 4.34 5.47 -0.10
N GLY A 135 3.97 4.19 -0.03
CA GLY A 135 4.21 3.20 -1.06
C GLY A 135 2.91 2.78 -1.73
N ASN A 136 2.92 2.61 -3.04
CA ASN A 136 1.76 2.16 -3.80
C ASN A 136 2.07 0.85 -4.53
N ILE A 137 1.17 -0.12 -4.36
CA ILE A 137 1.13 -1.37 -5.11
C ILE A 137 -0.08 -1.28 -6.03
N HIS A 138 0.17 -1.20 -7.32
CA HIS A 138 -0.86 -1.15 -8.34
C HIS A 138 -1.06 -2.56 -8.92
N LEU A 139 -2.20 -3.13 -8.62
CA LEU A 139 -2.64 -4.39 -9.21
C LEU A 139 -3.29 -4.09 -10.56
N SER A 140 -2.95 -4.84 -11.59
CA SER A 140 -3.55 -4.68 -12.91
C SER A 140 -3.79 -6.05 -13.55
N ASP A 141 -4.85 -6.19 -14.29
CA ASP A 141 -5.16 -7.34 -15.13
C ASP A 141 -4.54 -7.23 -16.54
N VAL A 142 -3.90 -6.09 -16.84
CA VAL A 142 -3.19 -5.89 -18.11
C VAL A 142 -1.96 -6.79 -18.15
N VAL A 143 -2.00 -7.79 -19.03
CA VAL A 143 -0.84 -8.67 -19.26
C VAL A 143 0.28 -7.86 -19.88
N GLY A 144 1.41 -7.75 -19.19
CA GLY A 144 2.56 -7.07 -19.77
C GLY A 144 3.60 -6.55 -18.78
N LYS A 145 3.82 -5.25 -18.84
CA LYS A 145 4.97 -4.58 -18.24
C LYS A 145 4.91 -4.58 -16.70
N LEU A 146 5.86 -5.23 -16.07
CA LEU A 146 6.14 -5.05 -14.65
C LEU A 146 7.06 -3.83 -14.48
N VAL A 147 6.66 -2.87 -13.64
CA VAL A 147 7.48 -1.71 -13.27
C VAL A 147 7.73 -1.71 -11.78
N LYS A 148 8.98 -1.59 -11.37
CA LYS A 148 9.39 -1.54 -9.96
C LYS A 148 10.25 -0.30 -9.71
N PHE A 149 9.86 0.49 -8.73
CA PHE A 149 10.61 1.64 -8.24
C PHE A 149 11.04 2.63 -9.34
N PRO A 150 10.12 3.05 -10.23
CA PRO A 150 10.47 3.94 -11.33
C PRO A 150 11.05 5.26 -10.82
N VAL A 151 12.02 5.80 -11.53
CA VAL A 151 12.68 7.07 -11.24
C VAL A 151 11.98 8.23 -11.95
N SER A 152 11.46 7.95 -13.15
CA SER A 152 10.80 8.94 -14.01
C SER A 152 9.38 8.50 -14.38
N ILE A 153 8.54 9.51 -14.59
CA ILE A 153 7.19 9.33 -15.13
C ILE A 153 7.21 8.65 -16.50
N ASP A 154 8.28 8.85 -17.30
CA ASP A 154 8.43 8.25 -18.62
C ASP A 154 8.38 6.72 -18.60
N GLU A 155 8.81 6.11 -17.48
CA GLU A 155 8.73 4.67 -17.29
C GLU A 155 7.29 4.15 -17.13
N ILE A 156 6.35 5.07 -16.84
CA ILE A 156 4.93 4.81 -16.58
C ILE A 156 4.06 5.24 -17.76
N LEU A 157 4.45 6.26 -18.53
CA LEU A 157 3.62 6.84 -19.61
C LEU A 157 3.27 5.84 -20.73
N ASP A 158 4.12 4.83 -20.93
CA ASP A 158 3.83 3.74 -21.90
C ASP A 158 2.73 2.78 -21.41
N ILE A 159 2.32 2.90 -20.15
CA ILE A 159 1.23 2.12 -19.58
C ILE A 159 -0.06 2.87 -19.89
N GLU A 160 -0.90 2.30 -20.73
CA GLU A 160 -2.21 2.88 -21.09
C GLU A 160 -3.22 2.74 -19.92
N ASP A 161 -2.79 3.15 -18.71
CA ASP A 161 -3.55 3.07 -17.47
C ASP A 161 -3.46 4.39 -16.71
N PRO A 162 -4.53 5.20 -16.72
CA PRO A 162 -4.54 6.49 -16.03
C PRO A 162 -4.27 6.41 -14.52
N ALA A 163 -4.62 5.30 -13.87
CA ALA A 163 -4.35 5.09 -12.45
C ALA A 163 -2.86 4.92 -12.17
N ALA A 164 -2.07 4.40 -13.14
CA ALA A 164 -0.63 4.22 -12.97
C ALA A 164 0.08 5.55 -12.72
N VAL A 165 -0.26 6.59 -13.50
CA VAL A 165 0.29 7.95 -13.32
C VAL A 165 -0.09 8.51 -11.97
N THR A 166 -1.36 8.39 -11.58
CA THR A 166 -1.86 8.88 -10.29
C THR A 166 -1.13 8.23 -9.12
N LEU A 167 -1.04 6.91 -9.10
CA LEU A 167 -0.39 6.18 -8.01
C LEU A 167 1.13 6.41 -7.97
N PHE A 168 1.77 6.60 -9.12
CA PHE A 168 3.17 7.02 -9.18
C PHE A 168 3.39 8.39 -8.53
N GLU A 169 2.56 9.40 -8.84
CA GLU A 169 2.67 10.74 -8.26
C GLU A 169 2.39 10.75 -6.74
N MET A 170 1.45 9.93 -6.29
CA MET A 170 1.17 9.74 -4.87
C MET A 170 2.35 9.15 -4.10
N SER A 171 3.20 8.36 -4.75
CA SER A 171 4.28 7.62 -4.11
C SER A 171 5.42 8.52 -3.62
N SER A 172 5.99 8.15 -2.49
CA SER A 172 7.21 8.79 -1.97
C SER A 172 8.44 8.36 -2.78
N THR A 173 9.42 9.25 -2.88
CA THR A 173 10.77 8.83 -3.22
C THR A 173 11.31 7.99 -2.07
N ILE A 174 11.98 6.87 -2.39
CA ILE A 174 12.57 6.00 -1.37
C ILE A 174 13.71 6.75 -0.66
N PRO A 175 13.69 6.78 0.69
CA PRO A 175 14.76 7.41 1.45
C PRO A 175 16.13 6.80 1.13
N ALA A 176 17.16 7.65 1.00
CA ALA A 176 18.49 7.20 0.64
C ALA A 176 19.06 6.06 1.54
N PRO A 177 18.84 6.08 2.88
CA PRO A 177 19.27 4.99 3.75
C PRO A 177 18.65 3.62 3.42
N TRP A 178 17.48 3.61 2.76
CA TRP A 178 16.79 2.37 2.40
C TRP A 178 17.31 1.71 1.14
N LEU A 179 18.04 2.46 0.28
CA LEU A 179 18.51 1.95 -1.02
C LEU A 179 19.46 0.76 -0.88
N GLU A 180 20.35 0.80 0.12
CA GLU A 180 21.26 -0.31 0.41
C GLU A 180 20.50 -1.54 0.92
N LYS A 181 19.53 -1.35 1.80
CA LYS A 181 18.72 -2.43 2.35
C LYS A 181 17.82 -3.09 1.31
N ALA A 182 17.33 -2.34 0.32
CA ALA A 182 16.54 -2.87 -0.78
C ALA A 182 17.21 -4.02 -1.53
N GLN A 183 18.53 -4.03 -1.59
CA GLN A 183 19.30 -5.12 -2.22
C GLN A 183 19.10 -6.46 -1.50
N GLY A 184 18.95 -6.45 -0.17
CA GLY A 184 18.63 -7.64 0.63
C GLY A 184 17.27 -8.26 0.30
N PHE A 185 16.36 -7.48 -0.25
CA PHE A 185 15.04 -7.93 -0.74
C PHE A 185 15.02 -8.20 -2.25
N GLY A 186 16.17 -8.22 -2.90
CA GLY A 186 16.29 -8.48 -4.34
C GLY A 186 15.97 -7.27 -5.22
N PHE A 187 15.91 -6.05 -4.65
CA PHE A 187 15.65 -4.84 -5.40
C PHE A 187 16.90 -4.02 -5.64
N ASN A 188 17.11 -3.64 -6.90
CA ASN A 188 18.15 -2.69 -7.29
C ASN A 188 17.48 -1.35 -7.63
N ILE A 189 17.42 -0.46 -6.63
CA ILE A 189 16.70 0.81 -6.72
C ILE A 189 17.73 1.92 -7.00
N GLY A 190 17.49 2.65 -8.09
CA GLY A 190 18.28 3.85 -8.41
C GLY A 190 17.95 5.04 -7.49
N PRO A 191 18.89 5.99 -7.31
CA PRO A 191 18.59 7.24 -6.61
C PRO A 191 17.37 7.95 -7.24
N GLY A 192 16.43 8.38 -6.40
CA GLY A 192 15.18 9.00 -6.85
C GLY A 192 14.04 8.02 -7.16
N GLY A 193 14.28 6.71 -7.05
CA GLY A 193 13.24 5.70 -7.25
C GLY A 193 12.04 5.92 -6.34
N LYS A 194 10.85 5.85 -6.92
CA LYS A 194 9.57 5.96 -6.19
C LYS A 194 9.23 4.65 -5.51
N PHE A 195 8.60 4.73 -4.34
CA PHE A 195 8.08 3.56 -3.63
C PHE A 195 6.77 3.09 -4.29
N TYR A 196 6.90 2.61 -5.52
CA TYR A 196 5.82 2.22 -6.42
C TYR A 196 6.15 0.91 -7.13
N ILE A 197 5.16 0.06 -7.25
CA ILE A 197 5.24 -1.16 -8.07
C ILE A 197 3.93 -1.33 -8.85
N TYR A 198 4.06 -1.62 -10.16
CA TYR A 198 2.95 -1.85 -11.08
C TYR A 198 2.98 -3.28 -11.59
N ASN A 199 1.81 -3.93 -11.61
CA ASN A 199 1.57 -5.24 -12.20
C ASN A 199 2.55 -6.30 -11.70
N SER A 200 2.76 -6.33 -10.38
CA SER A 200 3.70 -7.27 -9.77
C SER A 200 3.15 -8.69 -9.72
N ASP A 201 4.03 -9.67 -9.96
CA ASP A 201 3.78 -11.03 -9.54
C ASP A 201 3.73 -11.14 -8.00
N PHE A 202 3.23 -12.25 -7.50
CA PHE A 202 3.04 -12.47 -6.07
C PHE A 202 4.34 -12.37 -5.27
N ASP A 203 5.45 -12.89 -5.79
CA ASP A 203 6.75 -12.85 -5.10
C ASP A 203 7.30 -11.43 -5.01
N SER A 204 7.15 -10.64 -6.07
CA SER A 204 7.51 -9.23 -6.09
C SER A 204 6.64 -8.41 -5.13
N PHE A 205 5.34 -8.71 -5.07
CA PHE A 205 4.41 -8.11 -4.11
C PHE A 205 4.86 -8.40 -2.67
N LEU A 206 5.12 -9.66 -2.33
CA LEU A 206 5.56 -10.03 -0.99
C LEU A 206 6.90 -9.39 -0.63
N SER A 207 7.84 -9.36 -1.56
CA SER A 207 9.15 -8.73 -1.35
C SER A 207 9.01 -7.22 -1.13
N PHE A 208 8.16 -6.55 -1.92
CA PHE A 208 7.85 -5.13 -1.75
C PHE A 208 7.19 -4.84 -0.39
N PHE A 209 6.23 -5.67 -0.02
CA PHE A 209 5.53 -5.55 1.27
C PHE A 209 6.51 -5.75 2.44
N LYS A 210 7.34 -6.81 2.40
CA LYS A 210 8.37 -7.07 3.41
C LYS A 210 9.36 -5.92 3.51
N PHE A 211 9.86 -5.43 2.37
CA PHE A 211 10.76 -4.28 2.34
C PHE A 211 10.14 -3.03 3.00
N GLY A 212 8.88 -2.71 2.68
CA GLY A 212 8.18 -1.57 3.25
C GLY A 212 7.82 -1.71 4.72
N THR A 213 7.79 -2.92 5.27
CA THR A 213 7.39 -3.19 6.66
C THR A 213 8.55 -3.65 7.54
N ASP A 214 9.76 -3.74 7.02
CA ASP A 214 10.93 -4.18 7.79
C ASP A 214 11.34 -3.10 8.81
N PRO A 215 11.27 -3.40 10.12
CA PRO A 215 11.65 -2.45 11.16
C PRO A 215 13.16 -2.13 11.16
N THR A 216 13.98 -2.94 10.50
CA THR A 216 15.42 -2.67 10.35
C THR A 216 15.72 -1.64 9.25
N ASN A 217 14.69 -1.16 8.55
CA ASN A 217 14.80 0.02 7.69
C ASN A 217 14.99 1.32 8.51
N ALA A 218 14.95 1.22 9.84
CA ALA A 218 15.24 2.27 10.80
C ALA A 218 16.74 2.53 10.95
#